data_de5a51303796d344e3dbf8565fef4571
#
_entry.id   de5a51303796d344e3dbf8565fef4571
#
_cell.length_a   1.000
_cell.length_b   1.000
_cell.length_c   1.000
_cell.angle_alpha   90.00
_cell.angle_beta   90.00
_cell.angle_gamma   90.00
#
_symmetry.space_group_name_H-M   'P 1'
#
loop_
_entity.id
_entity.type
_entity.pdbx_description
1 polymer ?
#
loop_
_entity_poly.entity_id
_entity_poly.type
_entity_poly.pdbx_seq_one_letter_code
_entity_poly.pdbx_strand_id
1 'polypeptide(L)'
;IRSVVTRILVFYVGSVILLIALLPWDSDEMKTNAFAAVLSMAGVPAVGTIMNVIIFMALISAFSANIYASSRMAYSLSARDMGPRWLLGASASNKARTRSVVEAALEDDEALLTAELQGDIAAGRTPKRAVGLVVVLALLAVLGNWYLPGSILTMLINAIGMVLLIVWTFIIISLMRLHPSLERSGSLVIRMPGWPWLPWLVLAGLGGIGVLMLMSDEGRAQLVSMGAL
;
A
#
# COMPACT_ATOMS: atom_id res chain seq x y z
N ILE A 1 -8.63 16.59 6.62
CA ILE A 1 -8.84 15.13 6.75
C ILE A 1 -10.34 14.81 6.63
N ARG A 2 -11.26 15.40 7.42
CA ARG A 2 -12.71 15.11 7.34
C ARG A 2 -13.28 15.29 5.93
N SER A 3 -12.94 16.37 5.24
CA SER A 3 -13.42 16.64 3.87
C SER A 3 -12.96 15.56 2.87
N VAL A 4 -11.74 15.04 3.00
CA VAL A 4 -11.23 13.98 2.14
C VAL A 4 -11.96 12.66 2.40
N VAL A 5 -12.13 12.30 3.67
CA VAL A 5 -12.85 11.08 4.07
C VAL A 5 -14.30 11.12 3.58
N THR A 6 -15.00 12.26 3.76
CA THR A 6 -16.38 12.41 3.31
C THR A 6 -16.50 12.28 1.79
N ARG A 7 -15.59 12.89 1.03
CA ARG A 7 -15.58 12.75 -0.45
C ARG A 7 -15.38 11.29 -0.87
N ILE A 8 -14.39 10.61 -0.28
CA ILE A 8 -14.13 9.20 -0.57
C ILE A 8 -15.36 8.36 -0.26
N LEU A 9 -15.96 8.50 0.92
CA LEU A 9 -17.16 7.76 1.31
C LEU A 9 -18.32 8.01 0.34
N VAL A 10 -18.63 9.26 0.04
CA VAL A 10 -19.75 9.61 -0.86
C VAL A 10 -19.54 9.03 -2.25
N PHE A 11 -18.34 9.16 -2.82
CA PHE A 11 -18.06 8.64 -4.15
C PHE A 11 -18.06 7.11 -4.19
N TYR A 12 -17.37 6.43 -3.26
CA TYR A 12 -17.30 4.97 -3.28
C TYR A 12 -18.63 4.32 -2.90
N VAL A 13 -19.25 4.75 -1.80
CA VAL A 13 -20.56 4.19 -1.40
C VAL A 13 -21.63 4.53 -2.42
N GLY A 14 -21.63 5.76 -2.93
CA GLY A 14 -22.57 6.18 -3.99
C GLY A 14 -22.41 5.37 -5.28
N SER A 15 -21.18 5.13 -5.73
CA SER A 15 -20.95 4.29 -6.92
C SER A 15 -21.34 2.83 -6.71
N VAL A 16 -21.09 2.26 -5.54
CA VAL A 16 -21.50 0.88 -5.21
C VAL A 16 -23.01 0.75 -5.18
N ILE A 17 -23.71 1.69 -4.53
CA ILE A 17 -25.19 1.70 -4.50
C ILE A 17 -25.76 1.80 -5.93
N LEU A 18 -25.20 2.68 -6.75
CA LEU A 18 -25.62 2.85 -8.14
C LEU A 18 -25.43 1.55 -8.95
N LEU A 19 -24.26 0.91 -8.82
CA LEU A 19 -23.98 -0.35 -9.53
C LEU A 19 -24.94 -1.46 -9.12
N ILE A 20 -25.19 -1.65 -7.82
CA ILE A 20 -26.10 -2.68 -7.32
C ILE A 20 -27.55 -2.39 -7.73
N ALA A 21 -27.94 -1.11 -7.84
CA ALA A 21 -29.28 -0.73 -8.26
C ALA A 21 -29.54 -0.94 -9.76
N LEU A 22 -28.48 -0.85 -10.59
CA LEU A 22 -28.60 -0.89 -12.05
C LEU A 22 -28.24 -2.25 -12.66
N LEU A 23 -27.36 -3.02 -12.00
CA LEU A 23 -26.89 -4.31 -12.51
C LEU A 23 -27.21 -5.42 -11.53
N PRO A 24 -27.72 -6.58 -12.00
CA PRO A 24 -27.83 -7.79 -11.19
C PRO A 24 -26.45 -8.22 -10.70
N TRP A 25 -26.37 -8.63 -9.42
CA TRP A 25 -25.11 -8.99 -8.77
C TRP A 25 -24.41 -10.23 -9.39
N ASP A 26 -25.17 -11.09 -10.06
CA ASP A 26 -24.70 -12.33 -10.71
C ASP A 26 -24.43 -12.16 -12.20
N SER A 27 -24.65 -10.97 -12.77
CA SER A 27 -24.43 -10.71 -14.19
C SER A 27 -22.96 -10.79 -14.59
N ASP A 28 -22.68 -11.25 -15.80
CA ASP A 28 -21.33 -11.33 -16.35
C ASP A 28 -20.72 -9.95 -16.57
N GLU A 29 -21.54 -8.94 -16.84
CA GLU A 29 -21.15 -7.54 -16.94
C GLU A 29 -20.61 -7.03 -15.62
N MET A 30 -21.23 -7.39 -14.47
CA MET A 30 -20.75 -7.02 -13.15
C MET A 30 -19.37 -7.60 -12.86
N LYS A 31 -19.11 -8.82 -13.29
CA LYS A 31 -17.83 -9.51 -13.09
C LYS A 31 -16.72 -8.97 -13.97
N THR A 32 -17.07 -8.44 -15.16
CA THR A 32 -16.06 -8.02 -16.16
C THR A 32 -15.75 -6.52 -16.02
N ASN A 33 -16.75 -5.66 -16.24
CA ASN A 33 -16.58 -4.21 -16.17
C ASN A 33 -17.93 -3.52 -15.93
N ALA A 34 -18.36 -3.47 -14.67
CA ALA A 34 -19.65 -2.93 -14.25
C ALA A 34 -19.85 -1.46 -14.68
N PHE A 35 -18.81 -0.64 -14.64
CA PHE A 35 -18.91 0.76 -15.05
C PHE A 35 -19.14 0.91 -16.55
N ALA A 36 -18.48 0.10 -17.38
CA ALA A 36 -18.68 0.10 -18.81
C ALA A 36 -20.11 -0.36 -19.17
N ALA A 37 -20.62 -1.36 -18.47
CA ALA A 37 -22.00 -1.84 -18.67
C ALA A 37 -23.03 -0.75 -18.38
N VAL A 38 -22.96 -0.08 -17.25
CA VAL A 38 -23.88 1.03 -16.89
C VAL A 38 -23.81 2.17 -17.90
N LEU A 39 -22.60 2.57 -18.33
CA LEU A 39 -22.44 3.63 -19.33
C LEU A 39 -22.98 3.22 -20.70
N SER A 40 -22.87 1.94 -21.08
CA SER A 40 -23.47 1.42 -22.32
C SER A 40 -24.99 1.46 -22.27
N MET A 41 -25.59 1.14 -21.14
CA MET A 41 -27.06 1.27 -20.90
C MET A 41 -27.52 2.74 -21.00
N ALA A 42 -26.66 3.68 -20.62
CA ALA A 42 -26.92 5.11 -20.77
C ALA A 42 -26.75 5.63 -22.21
N GLY A 43 -26.47 4.75 -23.18
CA GLY A 43 -26.36 5.10 -24.59
C GLY A 43 -25.07 5.84 -24.99
N VAL A 44 -24.04 5.80 -24.15
CA VAL A 44 -22.74 6.44 -24.47
C VAL A 44 -22.03 5.64 -25.57
N PRO A 45 -21.70 6.26 -26.72
CA PRO A 45 -21.03 5.54 -27.80
C PRO A 45 -19.58 5.21 -27.44
N ALA A 46 -19.05 4.11 -27.98
CA ALA A 46 -17.67 3.67 -27.81
C ALA A 46 -17.18 3.51 -26.35
N VAL A 47 -18.10 3.20 -25.42
CA VAL A 47 -17.82 3.08 -23.98
C VAL A 47 -16.64 2.15 -23.69
N GLY A 48 -16.56 1.00 -24.35
CA GLY A 48 -15.45 0.05 -24.13
C GLY A 48 -14.08 0.67 -24.40
N THR A 49 -13.94 1.42 -25.48
CA THR A 49 -12.69 2.11 -25.83
C THR A 49 -12.36 3.21 -24.82
N ILE A 50 -13.35 4.04 -24.47
CA ILE A 50 -13.17 5.13 -23.51
C ILE A 50 -12.74 4.57 -22.15
N MET A 51 -13.42 3.53 -21.65
CA MET A 51 -13.08 2.89 -20.38
C MET A 51 -11.69 2.25 -20.40
N ASN A 52 -11.31 1.60 -21.49
CA ASN A 52 -9.97 1.01 -21.61
C ASN A 52 -8.88 2.10 -21.56
N VAL A 53 -9.08 3.23 -22.21
CA VAL A 53 -8.14 4.36 -22.14
C VAL A 53 -8.05 4.92 -20.71
N ILE A 54 -9.19 5.11 -20.04
CA ILE A 54 -9.22 5.60 -18.65
C ILE A 54 -8.50 4.62 -17.72
N ILE A 55 -8.79 3.32 -17.83
CA ILE A 55 -8.15 2.28 -17.03
C ILE A 55 -6.63 2.26 -17.29
N PHE A 56 -6.20 2.34 -18.55
CA PHE A 56 -4.79 2.37 -18.90
C PHE A 56 -4.06 3.58 -18.30
N MET A 57 -4.65 4.77 -18.40
CA MET A 57 -4.09 5.98 -17.78
C MET A 57 -4.04 5.87 -16.25
N ALA A 58 -5.08 5.32 -15.63
CA ALA A 58 -5.12 5.09 -14.19
C ALA A 58 -4.05 4.09 -13.75
N LEU A 59 -3.82 3.01 -14.50
CA LEU A 59 -2.77 2.03 -14.22
C LEU A 59 -1.37 2.64 -14.31
N ILE A 60 -1.08 3.44 -15.34
CA ILE A 60 0.20 4.16 -15.46
C ILE A 60 0.42 5.10 -14.27
N SER A 61 -0.61 5.86 -13.89
CA SER A 61 -0.56 6.77 -12.75
C SER A 61 -0.30 6.01 -11.43
N ALA A 62 -1.05 4.94 -11.19
CA ALA A 62 -0.88 4.09 -10.02
C ALA A 62 0.50 3.42 -9.98
N PHE A 63 1.00 2.93 -11.11
CA PHE A 63 2.32 2.34 -11.24
C PHE A 63 3.44 3.35 -10.89
N SER A 64 3.35 4.57 -11.42
CA SER A 64 4.29 5.65 -11.11
C SER A 64 4.29 6.00 -9.62
N ALA A 65 3.10 6.11 -9.01
CA ALA A 65 2.96 6.38 -7.59
C ALA A 65 3.55 5.25 -6.72
N ASN A 66 3.33 3.99 -7.11
CA ASN A 66 3.88 2.83 -6.42
C ASN A 66 5.41 2.76 -6.51
N ILE A 67 6.00 3.03 -7.68
CA ILE A 67 7.47 3.10 -7.82
C ILE A 67 8.03 4.18 -6.90
N TYR A 68 7.40 5.36 -6.88
CA TYR A 68 7.83 6.46 -6.04
C TYR A 68 7.76 6.10 -4.54
N ALA A 69 6.62 5.58 -4.09
CA ALA A 69 6.42 5.20 -2.69
C ALA A 69 7.38 4.09 -2.26
N SER A 70 7.49 3.01 -3.05
CA SER A 70 8.33 1.85 -2.75
C SER A 70 9.82 2.21 -2.72
N SER A 71 10.28 3.02 -3.67
CA SER A 71 11.68 3.45 -3.73
C SER A 71 12.08 4.31 -2.54
N ARG A 72 11.19 5.19 -2.09
CA ARG A 72 11.43 6.01 -0.90
C ARG A 72 11.38 5.20 0.39
N MET A 73 10.44 4.24 0.49
CA MET A 73 10.38 3.32 1.62
C MET A 73 11.66 2.49 1.72
N ALA A 74 12.11 1.89 0.59
CA ALA A 74 13.35 1.11 0.55
C ALA A 74 14.57 1.95 0.94
N TYR A 75 14.66 3.21 0.46
CA TYR A 75 15.72 4.13 0.84
C TYR A 75 15.67 4.48 2.34
N SER A 76 14.49 4.81 2.87
CA SER A 76 14.29 5.14 4.28
C SER A 76 14.65 3.98 5.21
N LEU A 77 14.26 2.75 4.87
CA LEU A 77 14.63 1.54 5.63
C LEU A 77 16.14 1.31 5.62
N SER A 78 16.79 1.52 4.47
CA SER A 78 18.24 1.38 4.36
C SER A 78 18.99 2.46 5.14
N ALA A 79 18.43 3.67 5.23
CA ALA A 79 18.99 4.75 6.04
C ALA A 79 18.91 4.48 7.56
N ARG A 80 17.96 3.66 7.99
CA ARG A 80 17.77 3.20 9.37
C ARG A 80 18.44 1.85 9.68
N ASP A 81 19.34 1.40 8.82
CA ASP A 81 20.04 0.09 8.92
C ASP A 81 19.10 -1.15 8.92
N MET A 82 17.83 -0.97 8.54
CA MET A 82 16.85 -2.06 8.38
C MET A 82 16.80 -2.61 6.94
N GLY A 83 17.66 -2.12 6.05
CA GLY A 83 17.73 -2.52 4.64
C GLY A 83 19.15 -2.55 4.10
N PRO A 84 19.35 -3.05 2.88
CA PRO A 84 20.69 -3.19 2.31
C PRO A 84 21.32 -1.80 2.03
N ARG A 85 22.47 -1.54 2.63
CA ARG A 85 23.19 -0.24 2.57
C ARG A 85 23.58 0.20 1.16
N TRP A 86 23.70 -0.72 0.21
CA TRP A 86 24.03 -0.36 -1.18
C TRP A 86 22.97 0.52 -1.85
N LEU A 87 21.73 0.50 -1.36
CA LEU A 87 20.64 1.36 -1.86
C LEU A 87 20.89 2.86 -1.59
N LEU A 88 21.64 3.18 -0.55
CA LEU A 88 21.96 4.57 -0.19
C LEU A 88 22.94 5.25 -1.18
N GLY A 89 23.70 4.47 -1.94
CA GLY A 89 24.77 5.00 -2.79
C GLY A 89 26.06 5.30 -1.99
N ALA A 90 27.17 5.43 -2.72
CA ALA A 90 28.50 5.55 -2.09
C ALA A 90 28.65 6.80 -1.19
N SER A 91 28.06 7.93 -1.58
CA SER A 91 28.17 9.20 -0.82
C SER A 91 27.30 9.17 0.45
N ALA A 92 26.08 8.66 0.36
CA ALA A 92 25.19 8.57 1.50
C ALA A 92 25.59 7.45 2.47
N SER A 93 26.16 6.35 1.96
CA SER A 93 26.69 5.26 2.79
C SER A 93 27.86 5.71 3.67
N ASN A 94 28.77 6.55 3.14
CA ASN A 94 29.86 7.11 3.94
C ASN A 94 29.35 8.07 5.01
N LYS A 95 28.38 8.91 4.68
CA LYS A 95 27.76 9.86 5.61
C LYS A 95 26.98 9.13 6.71
N ALA A 96 26.23 8.07 6.37
CA ALA A 96 25.53 7.22 7.34
C ALA A 96 26.52 6.51 8.29
N ARG A 97 27.65 6.02 7.79
CA ARG A 97 28.70 5.39 8.61
C ARG A 97 29.39 6.38 9.56
N THR A 98 29.67 7.60 9.09
CA THR A 98 30.23 8.67 9.95
C THR A 98 29.22 9.07 11.01
N ARG A 99 27.93 9.08 10.66
CA ARG A 99 26.86 9.45 11.54
C ARG A 99 26.58 8.38 12.63
N SER A 100 26.59 7.08 12.30
CA SER A 100 26.46 6.01 13.30
C SER A 100 27.59 6.03 14.34
N VAL A 101 28.76 6.52 13.99
CA VAL A 101 29.88 6.74 14.92
C VAL A 101 29.67 7.98 15.79
N VAL A 102 29.03 9.01 15.25
CA VAL A 102 28.71 10.26 15.98
C VAL A 102 27.47 10.10 16.85
N GLU A 103 26.46 9.34 16.40
CA GLU A 103 25.21 9.03 17.15
C GLU A 103 25.47 8.11 18.37
N ALA A 104 26.47 7.24 18.29
CA ALA A 104 26.95 6.51 19.47
C ALA A 104 27.52 7.46 20.56
N ALA A 105 27.74 8.71 20.21
CA ALA A 105 28.27 9.74 21.11
C ALA A 105 27.26 10.80 21.60
N LEU A 106 26.03 10.84 21.01
CA LEU A 106 25.06 11.91 21.32
C LEU A 106 23.63 11.33 21.31
N GLU A 107 23.01 11.21 22.46
CA GLU A 107 21.76 10.47 22.75
C GLU A 107 20.41 11.14 22.32
N ASP A 108 20.42 12.21 21.50
CA ASP A 108 19.23 13.08 21.32
C ASP A 108 18.78 13.32 19.84
N ASP A 109 18.98 12.39 18.91
CA ASP A 109 19.03 12.72 17.47
C ASP A 109 17.94 12.15 16.54
N GLU A 110 16.76 11.71 17.03
CA GLU A 110 15.63 11.32 16.14
C GLU A 110 15.10 12.50 15.31
N ALA A 111 15.17 13.71 15.87
CA ALA A 111 14.75 14.94 15.19
C ALA A 111 15.71 15.34 14.05
N LEU A 112 17.02 15.11 14.19
CA LEU A 112 18.01 15.40 13.15
C LEU A 112 17.94 14.41 11.99
N LEU A 113 17.66 13.12 12.25
CA LEU A 113 17.44 12.09 11.22
C LEU A 113 16.25 12.41 10.33
N THR A 114 15.14 12.82 10.93
CA THR A 114 13.94 13.22 10.18
C THR A 114 14.17 14.49 9.39
N ALA A 115 14.88 15.47 9.92
CA ALA A 115 15.20 16.73 9.24
C ALA A 115 16.18 16.51 8.08
N GLU A 116 17.17 15.62 8.22
CA GLU A 116 18.14 15.33 7.17
C GLU A 116 17.55 14.46 6.05
N LEU A 117 16.70 13.48 6.38
CA LEU A 117 15.90 12.74 5.40
C LEU A 117 14.93 13.66 4.64
N GLN A 118 14.31 14.60 5.33
CA GLN A 118 13.47 15.63 4.71
C GLN A 118 14.31 16.61 3.88
N GLY A 119 15.50 16.96 4.31
CA GLY A 119 16.44 17.80 3.56
C GLY A 119 16.94 17.16 2.27
N ASP A 120 17.27 15.86 2.26
CA ASP A 120 17.66 15.13 1.05
C ASP A 120 16.44 14.92 0.10
N ILE A 121 15.25 14.78 0.65
CA ILE A 121 13.99 14.74 -0.11
C ILE A 121 13.67 16.11 -0.70
N ALA A 122 13.83 17.19 0.06
CA ALA A 122 13.61 18.57 -0.39
C ALA A 122 14.66 19.02 -1.41
N ALA A 123 15.90 18.49 -1.34
CA ALA A 123 16.95 18.75 -2.32
C ALA A 123 16.76 18.02 -3.66
N GLY A 124 15.61 17.33 -3.86
CA GLY A 124 15.28 16.67 -5.14
C GLY A 124 16.19 15.49 -5.49
N ARG A 125 16.98 14.98 -4.55
CA ARG A 125 17.85 13.82 -4.79
C ARG A 125 17.02 12.55 -4.86
N THR A 126 16.78 12.11 -6.08
CA THR A 126 16.09 10.84 -6.34
C THR A 126 17.00 9.68 -5.93
N PRO A 127 16.56 8.72 -5.12
CA PRO A 127 17.34 7.54 -4.74
C PRO A 127 17.45 6.57 -5.93
N LYS A 128 18.31 6.89 -6.90
CA LYS A 128 18.42 6.20 -8.20
C LYS A 128 18.57 4.68 -8.04
N ARG A 129 19.31 4.22 -7.04
CA ARG A 129 19.53 2.79 -6.79
C ARG A 129 18.28 2.10 -6.25
N ALA A 130 17.52 2.77 -5.37
CA ALA A 130 16.26 2.25 -4.86
C ALA A 130 15.19 2.22 -5.95
N VAL A 131 15.10 3.25 -6.80
CA VAL A 131 14.24 3.25 -7.99
C VAL A 131 14.66 2.13 -8.94
N GLY A 132 15.96 2.00 -9.22
CA GLY A 132 16.48 0.91 -10.07
C GLY A 132 16.11 -0.47 -9.55
N LEU A 133 16.22 -0.72 -8.25
CA LEU A 133 15.79 -1.98 -7.64
C LEU A 133 14.30 -2.26 -7.88
N VAL A 134 13.44 -1.27 -7.60
CA VAL A 134 11.99 -1.44 -7.78
C VAL A 134 11.63 -1.70 -9.23
N VAL A 135 12.27 -0.98 -10.17
CA VAL A 135 12.06 -1.17 -11.61
C VAL A 135 12.54 -2.55 -12.05
N VAL A 136 13.70 -3.02 -11.58
CA VAL A 136 14.20 -4.37 -11.91
C VAL A 136 13.26 -5.45 -11.39
N LEU A 137 12.77 -5.32 -10.15
CA LEU A 137 11.78 -6.27 -9.61
C LEU A 137 10.48 -6.26 -10.41
N ALA A 138 10.00 -5.09 -10.84
CA ALA A 138 8.82 -4.98 -11.68
C ALA A 138 9.04 -5.64 -13.05
N LEU A 139 10.22 -5.45 -13.68
CA LEU A 139 10.56 -6.10 -14.93
C LEU A 139 10.68 -7.62 -14.79
N LEU A 140 11.26 -8.10 -13.70
CA LEU A 140 11.32 -9.53 -13.40
C LEU A 140 9.92 -10.14 -13.24
N ALA A 141 8.99 -9.43 -12.59
CA ALA A 141 7.60 -9.87 -12.49
C ALA A 141 6.91 -9.92 -13.86
N VAL A 142 7.16 -8.95 -14.74
CA VAL A 142 6.63 -8.93 -16.11
C VAL A 142 7.22 -10.07 -16.93
N LEU A 143 8.54 -10.29 -16.86
CA LEU A 143 9.21 -11.41 -17.55
C LEU A 143 8.70 -12.76 -17.04
N GLY A 144 8.54 -12.90 -15.71
CA GLY A 144 7.97 -14.11 -15.13
C GLY A 144 6.55 -14.38 -15.63
N ASN A 145 5.72 -13.35 -15.73
CA ASN A 145 4.37 -13.48 -16.29
C ASN A 145 4.36 -13.84 -17.77
N TRP A 146 5.42 -13.51 -18.52
CA TRP A 146 5.58 -13.91 -19.91
C TRP A 146 5.82 -15.43 -20.06
N TYR A 147 6.63 -16.02 -19.16
CA TYR A 147 6.93 -17.46 -19.17
C TYR A 147 5.80 -18.31 -18.57
N LEU A 148 5.08 -17.80 -17.57
CA LEU A 148 4.00 -18.49 -16.87
C LEU A 148 2.74 -17.58 -16.81
N PRO A 149 2.08 -17.39 -17.97
CA PRO A 149 0.95 -16.47 -18.05
C PRO A 149 -0.19 -16.90 -17.12
N GLY A 150 -0.67 -15.95 -16.34
CA GLY A 150 -1.76 -16.15 -15.38
C GLY A 150 -1.33 -16.68 -14.01
N SER A 151 -0.38 -17.59 -13.92
CA SER A 151 0.03 -18.19 -12.64
C SER A 151 0.75 -17.20 -11.73
N ILE A 152 1.74 -16.49 -12.26
CA ILE A 152 2.51 -15.50 -11.47
C ILE A 152 1.63 -14.30 -11.08
N LEU A 153 0.81 -13.81 -12.00
CA LEU A 153 -0.11 -12.70 -11.71
C LEU A 153 -1.09 -13.08 -10.59
N THR A 154 -1.70 -14.25 -10.67
CA THR A 154 -2.62 -14.76 -9.65
C THR A 154 -1.90 -14.93 -8.30
N MET A 155 -0.70 -15.50 -8.31
CA MET A 155 0.14 -15.65 -7.12
C MET A 155 0.45 -14.30 -6.47
N LEU A 156 0.86 -13.30 -7.25
CA LEU A 156 1.15 -11.95 -6.74
C LEU A 156 -0.11 -11.27 -6.17
N ILE A 157 -1.25 -11.37 -6.86
CA ILE A 157 -2.52 -10.79 -6.38
C ILE A 157 -2.92 -11.45 -5.05
N ASN A 158 -2.82 -12.75 -4.96
CA ASN A 158 -3.13 -13.50 -3.75
C ASN A 158 -2.19 -13.13 -2.58
N ALA A 159 -0.89 -13.01 -2.85
CA ALA A 159 0.09 -12.60 -1.84
C ALA A 159 -0.15 -11.17 -1.32
N ILE A 160 -0.56 -10.23 -2.19
CA ILE A 160 -0.86 -8.84 -1.78
C ILE A 160 -1.98 -8.80 -0.74
N GLY A 161 -3.06 -9.56 -0.93
CA GLY A 161 -4.18 -9.60 0.00
C GLY A 161 -3.75 -10.00 1.41
N MET A 162 -2.92 -11.04 1.52
CA MET A 162 -2.40 -11.54 2.78
C MET A 162 -1.42 -10.56 3.45
N VAL A 163 -0.50 -9.99 2.66
CA VAL A 163 0.44 -8.98 3.16
C VAL A 163 -0.30 -7.77 3.72
N LEU A 164 -1.33 -7.28 3.04
CA LEU A 164 -2.14 -6.15 3.51
C LEU A 164 -2.85 -6.48 4.83
N LEU A 165 -3.41 -7.67 4.97
CA LEU A 165 -4.06 -8.10 6.21
C LEU A 165 -3.06 -8.10 7.39
N ILE A 166 -1.85 -8.63 7.18
CA ILE A 166 -0.79 -8.63 8.18
C ILE A 166 -0.38 -7.20 8.54
N VAL A 167 -0.13 -6.36 7.54
CA VAL A 167 0.29 -4.96 7.74
C VAL A 167 -0.76 -4.18 8.53
N TRP A 168 -2.03 -4.29 8.17
CA TRP A 168 -3.11 -3.60 8.89
C TRP A 168 -3.26 -4.11 10.31
N THR A 169 -3.11 -5.41 10.55
CA THR A 169 -3.11 -5.98 11.89
C THR A 169 -1.99 -5.37 12.75
N PHE A 170 -0.76 -5.28 12.22
CA PHE A 170 0.34 -4.64 12.92
C PHE A 170 0.11 -3.15 13.17
N ILE A 171 -0.47 -2.42 12.22
CA ILE A 171 -0.82 -1.00 12.39
C ILE A 171 -1.81 -0.83 13.54
N ILE A 172 -2.86 -1.64 13.61
CA ILE A 172 -3.86 -1.56 14.69
C ILE A 172 -3.25 -1.93 16.05
N ILE A 173 -2.43 -2.98 16.12
CA ILE A 173 -1.74 -3.37 17.36
C ILE A 173 -0.78 -2.24 17.80
N SER A 174 -0.04 -1.66 16.89
CA SER A 174 0.86 -0.52 17.17
C SER A 174 0.09 0.68 17.68
N LEU A 175 -1.04 1.03 17.04
CA LEU A 175 -1.94 2.08 17.50
C LEU A 175 -2.41 1.84 18.93
N MET A 176 -2.87 0.62 19.23
CA MET A 176 -3.37 0.26 20.57
C MET A 176 -2.27 0.37 21.64
N ARG A 177 -1.03 0.05 21.30
CA ARG A 177 0.11 0.16 22.24
C ARG A 177 0.59 1.60 22.43
N LEU A 178 0.62 2.38 21.33
CA LEU A 178 1.14 3.76 21.38
C LEU A 178 0.13 4.76 21.92
N HIS A 179 -1.15 4.58 21.66
CA HIS A 179 -2.20 5.55 22.01
C HIS A 179 -2.17 5.98 23.49
N PRO A 180 -2.08 5.08 24.48
CA PRO A 180 -2.05 5.49 25.89
C PRO A 180 -0.81 6.33 26.25
N SER A 181 0.32 6.08 25.62
CA SER A 181 1.55 6.85 25.80
C SER A 181 1.43 8.25 25.21
N LEU A 182 0.90 8.37 23.99
CA LEU A 182 0.66 9.64 23.30
C LEU A 182 -0.40 10.49 23.99
N GLU A 183 -1.41 9.86 24.58
CA GLU A 183 -2.44 10.56 25.35
C GLU A 183 -1.86 11.17 26.64
N ARG A 184 -1.00 10.42 27.34
CA ARG A 184 -0.31 10.91 28.56
C ARG A 184 0.68 12.05 28.26
N SER A 185 1.34 12.01 27.11
CA SER A 185 2.29 13.05 26.69
C SER A 185 1.60 14.31 26.12
N GLY A 186 0.27 14.30 25.96
CA GLY A 186 -0.48 15.42 25.38
C GLY A 186 -0.20 15.69 23.89
N SER A 187 0.52 14.80 23.22
CA SER A 187 0.93 14.96 21.81
C SER A 187 -0.11 14.48 20.80
N LEU A 188 -1.30 14.04 21.25
CA LEU A 188 -2.39 13.62 20.37
C LEU A 188 -3.01 14.83 19.66
N VAL A 189 -2.68 14.98 18.37
CA VAL A 189 -3.26 16.01 17.50
C VAL A 189 -4.70 15.66 17.09
N ILE A 190 -5.03 14.36 16.98
CA ILE A 190 -6.35 13.88 16.55
C ILE A 190 -6.83 12.81 17.54
N ARG A 191 -7.97 13.07 18.17
CA ARG A 191 -8.63 12.06 19.01
C ARG A 191 -9.49 11.14 18.14
N MET A 192 -9.33 9.84 18.34
CA MET A 192 -10.10 8.83 17.63
C MET A 192 -11.48 8.68 18.27
N PRO A 193 -12.59 8.94 17.55
CA PRO A 193 -13.92 8.67 18.07
C PRO A 193 -14.09 7.16 18.25
N GLY A 194 -14.69 6.74 19.39
CA GLY A 194 -14.94 5.32 19.67
C GLY A 194 -13.76 4.55 20.30
N TRP A 195 -12.72 5.24 20.77
CA TRP A 195 -11.70 4.62 21.61
C TRP A 195 -12.30 4.12 22.95
N PRO A 196 -11.92 2.93 23.47
CA PRO A 196 -11.01 1.92 22.90
C PRO A 196 -11.69 0.84 22.04
N TRP A 197 -13.00 0.89 21.85
CA TRP A 197 -13.80 -0.19 21.25
C TRP A 197 -13.55 -0.39 19.75
N LEU A 198 -13.35 0.70 19.01
CA LEU A 198 -13.21 0.65 17.56
C LEU A 198 -11.96 -0.13 17.10
N PRO A 199 -10.76 0.03 17.68
CA PRO A 199 -9.60 -0.79 17.36
C PRO A 199 -9.82 -2.29 17.62
N TRP A 200 -10.50 -2.66 18.71
CA TRP A 200 -10.84 -4.04 19.00
C TRP A 200 -11.80 -4.65 17.98
N LEU A 201 -12.81 -3.88 17.58
CA LEU A 201 -13.76 -4.30 16.54
C LEU A 201 -13.05 -4.53 15.20
N VAL A 202 -12.14 -3.61 14.81
CA VAL A 202 -11.35 -3.76 13.59
C VAL A 202 -10.43 -4.97 13.68
N LEU A 203 -9.78 -5.19 14.81
CA LEU A 203 -8.91 -6.35 15.03
C LEU A 203 -9.69 -7.67 14.96
N ALA A 204 -10.88 -7.72 15.56
CA ALA A 204 -11.78 -8.87 15.48
C ALA A 204 -12.23 -9.12 14.04
N GLY A 205 -12.56 -8.07 13.28
CA GLY A 205 -12.89 -8.15 11.87
C GLY A 205 -11.74 -8.69 11.01
N LEU A 206 -10.53 -8.17 11.20
CA LEU A 206 -9.34 -8.67 10.51
C LEU A 206 -9.03 -10.12 10.87
N GLY A 207 -9.16 -10.48 12.15
CA GLY A 207 -9.02 -11.85 12.61
C GLY A 207 -10.08 -12.78 12.00
N GLY A 208 -11.33 -12.32 11.94
CA GLY A 208 -12.43 -13.05 11.28
C GLY A 208 -12.16 -13.29 9.80
N ILE A 209 -11.69 -12.28 9.07
CA ILE A 209 -11.27 -12.43 7.67
C ILE A 209 -10.13 -13.45 7.56
N GLY A 210 -9.12 -13.37 8.44
CA GLY A 210 -8.02 -14.33 8.46
C GLY A 210 -8.51 -15.77 8.68
N VAL A 211 -9.44 -16.00 9.60
CA VAL A 211 -10.04 -17.31 9.84
C VAL A 211 -10.82 -17.81 8.62
N LEU A 212 -11.63 -16.94 8.00
CA LEU A 212 -12.35 -17.29 6.77
C LEU A 212 -11.40 -17.65 5.63
N MET A 213 -10.28 -16.94 5.49
CA MET A 213 -9.25 -17.27 4.51
C MET A 213 -8.62 -18.64 4.78
N LEU A 214 -8.37 -18.99 6.04
CA LEU A 214 -7.87 -20.32 6.42
C LEU A 214 -8.87 -21.44 6.14
N MET A 215 -10.15 -21.16 6.22
CA MET A 215 -11.22 -22.14 5.96
C MET A 215 -11.51 -22.31 4.46
N SER A 216 -11.20 -21.34 3.62
CA SER A 216 -11.40 -21.40 2.17
C SER A 216 -10.17 -22.01 1.46
N ASP A 217 -10.41 -22.81 0.42
CA ASP A 217 -9.33 -23.40 -0.36
C ASP A 217 -8.52 -22.33 -1.12
N GLU A 218 -9.19 -21.27 -1.56
CA GLU A 218 -8.53 -20.10 -2.18
C GLU A 218 -7.62 -19.37 -1.19
N GLY A 219 -8.07 -19.19 0.05
CA GLY A 219 -7.28 -18.54 1.10
C GLY A 219 -6.05 -19.37 1.50
N ARG A 220 -6.15 -20.70 1.53
CA ARG A 220 -5.00 -21.58 1.72
C ARG A 220 -3.99 -21.46 0.59
N ALA A 221 -4.46 -21.38 -0.67
CA ALA A 221 -3.59 -21.11 -1.82
C ALA A 221 -2.86 -19.78 -1.71
N GLN A 222 -3.51 -18.75 -1.14
CA GLN A 222 -2.87 -17.45 -0.87
C GLN A 222 -1.74 -17.55 0.16
N LEU A 223 -1.94 -18.33 1.24
CA LEU A 223 -0.91 -18.58 2.25
C LEU A 223 0.29 -19.31 1.67
N VAL A 224 0.07 -20.35 0.86
CA VAL A 224 1.13 -21.09 0.18
C VAL A 224 1.89 -20.17 -0.79
N SER A 225 1.18 -19.33 -1.53
CA SER A 225 1.79 -18.35 -2.46
C SER A 225 2.70 -17.36 -1.73
N MET A 226 2.28 -16.90 -0.55
CA MET A 226 3.08 -15.99 0.27
C MET A 226 4.34 -16.67 0.84
N GLY A 227 4.22 -17.94 1.23
CA GLY A 227 5.37 -18.71 1.76
C GLY A 227 6.39 -19.08 0.69
N ALA A 228 6.03 -18.98 -0.60
CA ALA A 228 6.89 -19.26 -1.73
C ALA A 228 7.61 -18.01 -2.29
N LEU A 229 7.26 -16.80 -1.81
CA LEU A 229 7.88 -15.52 -2.12
C LEU A 229 8.88 -15.09 -1.04
#